data_45ff8af66b7ce89f9a229286d29a2f1a
#
_entry.id   45ff8af66b7ce89f9a229286d29a2f1a
#
_cell.length_a   1.000
_cell.length_b   1.000
_cell.length_c   1.000
_cell.angle_alpha   90.00
_cell.angle_beta   90.00
_cell.angle_gamma   90.00
#
_symmetry.space_group_name_H-M   'P 1'
#
loop_
_entity.id
_entity.type
_entity.pdbx_description
1 polymer ?
#
loop_
_entity_poly.entity_id
_entity_poly.type
_entity_poly.pdbx_seq_one_letter_code
_entity_poly.pdbx_strand_id
1 'polypeptide(L)'
;MRKTSRFGSTSSISMGVFLAAIALGGCNQTSGSSAPVAAVAPQAPAPPNWPKLPEGAACTNDLNHYQTVLDADVGTGNVNRSVYDQIETDLGRAANACAAGHDGEARAIVRSTKLQHGYRASS
;
A
#
# COMPACT_ATOMS: atom_id res chain seq x y z
N MET A 1 31.86 -3.73 -31.63
CA MET A 1 32.30 -2.38 -31.17
C MET A 1 31.71 -2.13 -29.79
N ARG A 2 32.52 -2.22 -28.76
CA ARG A 2 32.13 -2.00 -27.36
C ARG A 2 32.38 -0.55 -27.01
N LYS A 3 31.36 0.16 -26.49
CA LYS A 3 31.50 1.51 -25.96
C LYS A 3 31.23 1.50 -24.47
N THR A 4 32.30 1.44 -23.71
CA THR A 4 32.30 1.61 -22.24
C THR A 4 32.37 3.11 -21.95
N SER A 5 31.35 3.65 -21.28
CA SER A 5 31.39 4.98 -20.67
C SER A 5 31.55 4.83 -19.17
N ARG A 6 32.74 5.18 -18.69
CA ARG A 6 33.04 5.40 -17.27
C ARG A 6 32.68 6.84 -16.94
N PHE A 7 31.77 7.05 -16.01
CA PHE A 7 31.61 8.31 -15.31
C PHE A 7 32.12 8.16 -13.88
N GLY A 8 33.28 8.74 -13.62
CA GLY A 8 33.76 8.98 -12.29
C GLY A 8 33.13 10.26 -11.75
N SER A 9 32.53 10.18 -10.58
CA SER A 9 32.11 11.34 -9.82
C SER A 9 32.85 11.40 -8.51
N THR A 10 33.78 12.33 -8.42
CA THR A 10 34.50 12.72 -7.20
C THR A 10 33.57 13.56 -6.34
N SER A 11 33.24 13.06 -5.15
CA SER A 11 32.41 13.76 -4.17
C SER A 11 33.34 14.46 -3.16
N SER A 12 33.30 15.78 -3.17
CA SER A 12 33.98 16.64 -2.20
C SER A 12 33.24 16.63 -0.87
N ILE A 13 33.98 16.29 0.17
CA ILE A 13 33.52 16.36 1.56
C ILE A 13 33.70 17.83 2.02
N SER A 14 32.61 18.49 2.33
CA SER A 14 32.59 19.78 3.03
C SER A 14 32.17 19.56 4.49
N MET A 15 33.15 19.73 5.36
CA MET A 15 33.04 19.65 6.81
C MET A 15 32.62 21.04 7.30
N GLY A 16 31.35 21.21 7.63
CA GLY A 16 30.80 22.41 8.24
C GLY A 16 30.47 22.17 9.71
N VAL A 17 31.30 22.68 10.57
CA VAL A 17 31.06 22.76 12.02
C VAL A 17 30.15 23.96 12.27
N PHE A 18 28.95 23.72 12.76
CA PHE A 18 28.08 24.76 13.32
C PHE A 18 27.81 24.48 14.79
N LEU A 19 28.49 25.27 15.62
CA LEU A 19 28.07 25.51 17.01
C LEU A 19 26.91 26.52 16.98
N ALA A 20 25.77 26.18 17.57
CA ALA A 20 24.77 27.19 17.93
C ALA A 20 23.94 26.72 19.14
N ALA A 21 24.21 27.38 20.20
CA ALA A 21 23.38 27.99 21.24
C ALA A 21 22.08 27.32 21.65
N ILE A 22 22.09 26.88 22.89
CA ILE A 22 20.96 26.46 23.71
C ILE A 22 20.16 27.74 24.08
N ALA A 23 18.93 27.85 23.59
CA ALA A 23 17.92 28.76 24.12
C ALA A 23 16.91 27.95 24.94
N LEU A 24 17.02 28.11 26.27
CA LEU A 24 16.00 27.70 27.22
C LEU A 24 14.81 28.65 27.07
N GLY A 25 13.75 28.21 26.46
CA GLY A 25 12.49 28.93 26.28
C GLY A 25 11.35 28.17 26.94
N GLY A 26 10.94 28.65 28.08
CA GLY A 26 9.63 28.74 28.71
C GLY A 26 8.62 27.63 28.50
N CYS A 27 8.39 26.82 29.55
CA CYS A 27 7.16 26.08 29.75
C CYS A 27 5.97 27.03 29.82
N ASN A 28 5.19 27.15 28.77
CA ASN A 28 3.86 27.71 28.84
C ASN A 28 2.85 26.57 28.95
N GLN A 29 2.62 26.10 30.15
CA GLN A 29 1.52 25.18 30.45
C GLN A 29 0.22 25.95 30.45
N THR A 30 -0.37 26.11 29.28
CA THR A 30 -1.80 26.42 29.19
C THR A 30 -2.56 25.14 29.46
N SER A 31 -3.06 25.01 30.68
CA SER A 31 -4.04 23.98 31.05
C SER A 31 -5.36 24.22 30.32
N GLY A 32 -5.37 23.90 29.03
CA GLY A 32 -6.59 23.70 28.26
C GLY A 32 -6.98 22.25 28.44
N SER A 33 -8.04 21.98 29.17
CA SER A 33 -8.72 20.69 29.21
C SER A 33 -9.28 20.40 27.79
N SER A 34 -8.41 19.98 26.88
CA SER A 34 -8.84 19.31 25.67
C SER A 34 -9.23 17.91 26.08
N ALA A 35 -10.54 17.63 26.11
CA ALA A 35 -11.02 16.27 26.18
C ALA A 35 -10.25 15.43 25.16
N PRO A 36 -9.78 14.22 25.52
CA PRO A 36 -9.11 13.37 24.55
C PRO A 36 -10.11 13.09 23.42
N VAL A 37 -9.87 13.67 22.24
CA VAL A 37 -10.49 13.16 21.01
C VAL A 37 -10.06 11.72 20.95
N ALA A 38 -11.00 10.82 21.22
CA ALA A 38 -10.77 9.40 21.04
C ALA A 38 -10.22 9.23 19.62
N ALA A 39 -8.95 8.87 19.50
CA ALA A 39 -8.37 8.53 18.23
C ALA A 39 -9.24 7.40 17.69
N VAL A 40 -10.02 7.69 16.65
CA VAL A 40 -10.76 6.65 15.93
C VAL A 40 -9.67 5.72 15.38
N ALA A 41 -9.54 4.56 16.01
CA ALA A 41 -8.64 3.53 15.52
C ALA A 41 -9.00 3.28 14.05
N PRO A 42 -8.01 3.15 13.15
CA PRO A 42 -8.27 2.80 11.77
C PRO A 42 -9.14 1.55 11.76
N GLN A 43 -10.37 1.67 11.30
CA GLN A 43 -11.25 0.51 11.18
C GLN A 43 -10.66 -0.38 10.10
N ALA A 44 -10.40 -1.63 10.46
CA ALA A 44 -10.05 -2.65 9.48
C ALA A 44 -11.12 -2.65 8.37
N PRO A 45 -10.72 -2.74 7.10
CA PRO A 45 -11.66 -2.82 6.00
C PRO A 45 -12.64 -3.97 6.23
N ALA A 46 -13.91 -3.78 5.88
CA ALA A 46 -14.86 -4.87 5.91
C ALA A 46 -14.42 -5.95 4.90
N PRO A 47 -14.61 -7.24 5.22
CA PRO A 47 -14.26 -8.31 4.29
C PRO A 47 -15.02 -8.10 2.97
N PRO A 48 -14.37 -8.38 1.81
CA PRO A 48 -14.98 -8.15 0.51
C PRO A 48 -16.22 -9.03 0.33
N ASN A 49 -17.26 -8.47 -0.27
CA ASN A 49 -18.48 -9.20 -0.59
C ASN A 49 -18.31 -9.99 -1.91
N TRP A 50 -17.44 -10.99 -1.88
CA TRP A 50 -17.19 -11.87 -3.02
C TRP A 50 -18.07 -13.12 -2.99
N PRO A 51 -18.35 -13.74 -4.14
CA PRO A 51 -18.95 -15.06 -4.17
C PRO A 51 -18.01 -16.10 -3.53
N LYS A 52 -18.54 -17.26 -3.15
CA LYS A 52 -17.69 -18.35 -2.65
C LYS A 52 -16.68 -18.76 -3.72
N LEU A 53 -15.42 -18.63 -3.41
CA LEU A 53 -14.32 -19.00 -4.33
C LEU A 53 -14.03 -20.50 -4.24
N PRO A 54 -13.55 -21.13 -5.35
CA PRO A 54 -13.15 -22.53 -5.36
C PRO A 54 -11.94 -22.74 -4.46
N GLU A 55 -11.99 -23.72 -3.57
CA GLU A 55 -10.87 -24.06 -2.69
C GLU A 55 -9.69 -24.60 -3.50
N GLY A 56 -8.47 -24.10 -3.19
CA GLY A 56 -7.24 -24.55 -3.82
C GLY A 56 -7.02 -24.04 -5.25
N ALA A 57 -7.95 -23.29 -5.83
CA ALA A 57 -7.73 -22.68 -7.15
C ALA A 57 -6.66 -21.59 -7.09
N ALA A 58 -5.87 -21.46 -8.17
CA ALA A 58 -4.81 -20.45 -8.23
C ALA A 58 -5.38 -19.03 -8.17
N CYS A 59 -6.53 -18.78 -8.81
CA CYS A 59 -7.22 -17.49 -8.73
C CYS A 59 -7.64 -17.14 -7.29
N THR A 60 -8.09 -18.13 -6.50
CA THR A 60 -8.45 -17.93 -5.09
C THR A 60 -7.23 -17.51 -4.27
N ASN A 61 -6.09 -18.15 -4.48
CA ASN A 61 -4.86 -17.81 -3.79
C ASN A 61 -4.38 -16.41 -4.17
N ASP A 62 -4.40 -16.05 -5.45
CA ASP A 62 -3.98 -14.73 -5.94
C ASP A 62 -4.88 -13.60 -5.39
N LEU A 63 -6.20 -13.83 -5.37
CA LEU A 63 -7.19 -12.89 -4.81
C LEU A 63 -6.98 -12.67 -3.32
N ASN A 64 -6.93 -13.74 -2.53
CA ASN A 64 -6.76 -13.66 -1.08
C ASN A 64 -5.43 -13.01 -0.70
N HIS A 65 -4.35 -13.35 -1.42
CA HIS A 65 -3.05 -12.74 -1.17
C HIS A 65 -3.06 -11.24 -1.46
N TYR A 66 -3.62 -10.82 -2.59
CA TYR A 66 -3.66 -9.39 -2.92
C TYR A 66 -4.58 -8.63 -1.98
N GLN A 67 -5.72 -9.19 -1.59
CA GLN A 67 -6.61 -8.59 -0.60
C GLN A 67 -5.89 -8.34 0.73
N THR A 68 -5.15 -9.33 1.22
CA THR A 68 -4.38 -9.19 2.47
C THR A 68 -3.37 -8.03 2.41
N VAL A 69 -2.67 -7.87 1.29
CA VAL A 69 -1.73 -6.76 1.08
C VAL A 69 -2.48 -5.43 1.04
N LEU A 70 -3.58 -5.37 0.29
CA LEU A 70 -4.37 -4.16 0.11
C LEU A 70 -4.99 -3.67 1.43
N ASP A 71 -5.50 -4.59 2.24
CA ASP A 71 -6.06 -4.28 3.57
C ASP A 71 -5.00 -3.72 4.51
N ALA A 72 -3.79 -4.27 4.48
CA ALA A 72 -2.66 -3.73 5.23
C ALA A 72 -2.26 -2.33 4.75
N ASP A 73 -2.21 -2.10 3.44
CA ASP A 73 -1.82 -0.83 2.86
C ASP A 73 -2.82 0.29 3.14
N VAL A 74 -4.12 0.03 3.07
CA VAL A 74 -5.14 1.02 3.43
C VAL A 74 -5.14 1.28 4.93
N GLY A 75 -4.92 0.25 5.75
CA GLY A 75 -4.84 0.37 7.20
C GLY A 75 -3.65 1.20 7.68
N THR A 76 -2.54 1.18 6.94
CA THR A 76 -1.33 1.96 7.24
C THR A 76 -1.28 3.31 6.51
N GLY A 77 -2.26 3.61 5.65
CA GLY A 77 -2.31 4.85 4.87
C GLY A 77 -1.40 4.86 3.63
N ASN A 78 -0.80 3.72 3.26
CA ASN A 78 -0.03 3.59 2.02
C ASN A 78 -0.92 3.67 0.78
N VAL A 79 -2.18 3.28 0.91
CA VAL A 79 -3.23 3.42 -0.10
C VAL A 79 -4.36 4.27 0.48
N ASN A 80 -4.80 5.29 -0.25
CA ASN A 80 -5.95 6.06 0.15
C ASN A 80 -7.27 5.30 -0.15
N ARG A 81 -8.33 5.65 0.56
CA ARG A 81 -9.61 4.95 0.48
C ARG A 81 -10.21 4.91 -0.93
N SER A 82 -10.07 5.97 -1.70
CA SER A 82 -10.65 6.01 -3.05
C SER A 82 -9.95 5.06 -4.02
N VAL A 83 -8.63 4.89 -3.89
CA VAL A 83 -7.86 3.91 -4.66
C VAL A 83 -8.18 2.49 -4.21
N TYR A 84 -8.30 2.27 -2.89
CA TYR A 84 -8.78 1.00 -2.35
C TYR A 84 -10.10 0.57 -2.98
N ASP A 85 -11.11 1.46 -3.00
CA ASP A 85 -12.44 1.16 -3.52
C ASP A 85 -12.43 0.86 -5.05
N GLN A 86 -11.52 1.49 -5.81
CA GLN A 86 -11.31 1.17 -7.22
C GLN A 86 -10.73 -0.23 -7.40
N ILE A 87 -9.70 -0.57 -6.63
CA ILE A 87 -9.09 -1.90 -6.65
C ILE A 87 -10.12 -2.97 -6.26
N GLU A 88 -10.92 -2.73 -5.21
CA GLU A 88 -11.98 -3.65 -4.77
C GLU A 88 -13.00 -3.92 -5.88
N THR A 89 -13.33 -2.92 -6.68
CA THR A 89 -14.24 -3.11 -7.83
C THR A 89 -13.64 -4.08 -8.85
N ASP A 90 -12.34 -3.95 -9.14
CA ASP A 90 -11.66 -4.84 -10.07
C ASP A 90 -11.50 -6.26 -9.50
N LEU A 91 -11.17 -6.37 -8.20
CA LEU A 91 -11.07 -7.67 -7.53
C LEU A 91 -12.43 -8.37 -7.45
N GLY A 92 -13.53 -7.63 -7.30
CA GLY A 92 -14.87 -8.19 -7.39
C GLY A 92 -15.17 -8.83 -8.76
N ARG A 93 -14.70 -8.22 -9.85
CA ARG A 93 -14.81 -8.83 -11.19
C ARG A 93 -13.94 -10.09 -11.31
N ALA A 94 -12.72 -10.05 -10.79
CA ALA A 94 -11.85 -11.22 -10.75
C ALA A 94 -12.45 -12.35 -9.90
N ALA A 95 -13.05 -12.04 -8.76
CA ALA A 95 -13.71 -13.02 -7.89
C ALA A 95 -14.90 -13.69 -8.58
N ASN A 96 -15.70 -12.95 -9.33
CA ASN A 96 -16.79 -13.51 -10.12
C ASN A 96 -16.28 -14.46 -11.21
N ALA A 97 -15.22 -14.09 -11.95
CA ALA A 97 -14.60 -14.95 -12.94
C ALA A 97 -14.01 -16.22 -12.29
N CYS A 98 -13.35 -16.08 -11.14
CA CYS A 98 -12.80 -17.21 -10.37
C CYS A 98 -13.91 -18.17 -9.91
N ALA A 99 -15.00 -17.66 -9.35
CA ALA A 99 -16.13 -18.47 -8.92
C ALA A 99 -16.83 -19.19 -10.08
N ALA A 100 -16.80 -18.60 -11.27
CA ALA A 100 -17.30 -19.23 -12.51
C ALA A 100 -16.35 -20.27 -13.12
N GLY A 101 -15.18 -20.49 -12.52
CA GLY A 101 -14.16 -21.43 -13.02
C GLY A 101 -13.25 -20.87 -14.10
N HIS A 102 -13.29 -19.57 -14.36
CA HIS A 102 -12.43 -18.87 -15.32
C HIS A 102 -11.11 -18.43 -14.68
N ASP A 103 -10.33 -19.38 -14.18
CA ASP A 103 -9.10 -19.13 -13.42
C ASP A 103 -8.12 -18.20 -14.15
N GLY A 104 -7.87 -18.45 -15.43
CA GLY A 104 -6.95 -17.64 -16.24
C GLY A 104 -7.40 -16.19 -16.40
N GLU A 105 -8.69 -15.95 -16.59
CA GLU A 105 -9.28 -14.61 -16.69
C GLU A 105 -9.19 -13.87 -15.34
N ALA A 106 -9.59 -14.54 -14.26
CA ALA A 106 -9.52 -13.98 -12.93
C ALA A 106 -8.10 -13.51 -12.58
N ARG A 107 -7.11 -14.35 -12.83
CA ARG A 107 -5.69 -14.04 -12.58
C ARG A 107 -5.17 -12.93 -13.51
N ALA A 108 -5.66 -12.86 -14.74
CA ALA A 108 -5.31 -11.76 -15.65
C ALA A 108 -5.82 -10.42 -15.12
N ILE A 109 -7.06 -10.38 -14.60
CA ILE A 109 -7.63 -9.18 -13.97
C ILE A 109 -6.80 -8.78 -12.74
N VAL A 110 -6.50 -9.71 -11.82
CA VAL A 110 -5.69 -9.44 -10.63
C VAL A 110 -4.32 -8.85 -11.02
N ARG A 111 -3.65 -9.44 -12.02
CA ARG A 111 -2.35 -8.96 -12.49
C ARG A 111 -2.44 -7.56 -13.08
N SER A 112 -3.44 -7.31 -13.92
CA SER A 112 -3.68 -6.00 -14.53
C SER A 112 -3.92 -4.94 -13.47
N THR A 113 -4.77 -5.22 -12.48
CA THR A 113 -5.06 -4.32 -11.37
C THR A 113 -3.81 -4.01 -10.53
N LYS A 114 -3.01 -5.03 -10.21
CA LYS A 114 -1.72 -4.83 -9.54
C LYS A 114 -0.83 -3.84 -10.30
N LEU A 115 -0.65 -4.03 -11.60
CA LEU A 115 0.20 -3.17 -12.42
C LEU A 115 -0.32 -1.74 -12.52
N GLN A 116 -1.63 -1.55 -12.64
CA GLN A 116 -2.26 -0.23 -12.72
C GLN A 116 -2.05 0.60 -11.44
N HIS A 117 -1.98 -0.07 -10.31
CA HIS A 117 -1.83 0.57 -8.99
C HIS A 117 -0.40 0.47 -8.40
N GLY A 118 0.59 0.12 -9.22
CA GLY A 118 2.00 0.12 -8.82
C GLY A 118 2.45 -1.09 -7.99
N TYR A 119 1.63 -2.12 -7.88
CA TYR A 119 2.01 -3.37 -7.23
C TYR A 119 2.81 -4.28 -8.17
N ARG A 120 3.63 -5.16 -7.60
CA ARG A 120 4.34 -6.17 -8.41
C ARG A 120 3.36 -7.21 -8.95
N ALA A 121 3.48 -7.53 -10.25
CA ALA A 121 2.62 -8.53 -10.89
C ALA A 121 2.95 -9.97 -10.50
N SER A 122 4.19 -10.22 -10.05
CA SER A 122 4.63 -11.55 -9.59
C SER A 122 4.05 -11.85 -8.20
N SER A 123 3.39 -12.95 -8.12
CA SER A 123 3.03 -13.61 -6.85
C SER A 123 4.20 -14.47 -6.45
#